data_f51bfe5af222e6d853f7a2d95c9d08df
#
_entry.id   f51bfe5af222e6d853f7a2d95c9d08df
#
_cell.length_a   1.000
_cell.length_b   1.000
_cell.length_c   1.000
_cell.angle_alpha   90.00
_cell.angle_beta   90.00
_cell.angle_gamma   90.00
#
_symmetry.space_group_name_H-M   'P 1'
#
loop_
_entity.id
_entity.type
_entity.pdbx_description
1 polymer ?
#
loop_
_entity_poly.entity_id
_entity_poly.type
_entity_poly.pdbx_seq_one_letter_code
_entity_poly.pdbx_strand_id
1 'polypeptide(L)'
;MPHRTTPSGSPPPARPGRRPRRGPRRARAVAALSLGAALLTAAPVQAAANPYERGPAPTEASIEAVRGPFATAQTTVSPLSVSGFGGGTIYYPTSTAEGTFGAIAMSPGYTADQTSLAWLGPRLASQGFVVLIIDTLTRLDQPASRGRQLEAALDYLTQRSSVRTRIDATRLGVMGHSMGGGGTLEAAVDRPGLQAAIPLAPWNLTKSWTGVRVPTMVIGAESDTIAPVASHSIPFYTSIPAASEKAYLELDNASHFAPNTSNTTIAKYSVSWLKRFIDNDTRYEQFLCPAPQGDRAISDYRDTCPHT
;
A
#
# COMPACT_ATOMS: atom_id res chain seq x y z
N MET A 1 35.15 -62.19 -12.68
CA MET A 1 35.40 -63.21 -13.68
C MET A 1 34.17 -63.34 -14.59
N PRO A 2 34.25 -63.63 -15.89
CA PRO A 2 35.15 -63.03 -16.89
C PRO A 2 34.39 -62.37 -18.08
N HIS A 3 35.02 -61.45 -18.71
CA HIS A 3 35.39 -61.24 -20.11
C HIS A 3 34.52 -61.85 -21.26
N ARG A 4 34.20 -61.02 -22.27
CA ARG A 4 34.62 -61.08 -23.70
C ARG A 4 33.99 -59.98 -24.48
N THR A 5 34.69 -58.96 -24.95
CA THR A 5 35.47 -58.78 -26.19
C THR A 5 34.67 -58.86 -27.50
N THR A 6 34.79 -57.76 -28.22
CA THR A 6 34.45 -57.39 -29.61
C THR A 6 34.94 -58.39 -30.68
N PRO A 7 34.47 -58.27 -31.97
CA PRO A 7 35.26 -57.43 -32.91
C PRO A 7 34.41 -56.72 -34.04
N SER A 8 34.90 -55.61 -34.40
CA SER A 8 35.32 -54.97 -35.68
C SER A 8 35.00 -55.68 -37.00
N GLY A 9 34.46 -54.91 -37.96
CA GLY A 9 34.40 -55.26 -39.38
C GLY A 9 34.14 -54.04 -40.26
N SER A 10 35.17 -53.61 -41.00
CA SER A 10 35.13 -52.48 -41.95
C SER A 10 34.60 -52.90 -43.34
N PRO A 11 34.12 -51.98 -44.19
CA PRO A 11 33.53 -52.25 -45.50
C PRO A 11 34.54 -52.13 -46.66
N PRO A 12 34.24 -52.75 -47.84
CA PRO A 12 35.07 -52.58 -49.01
C PRO A 12 34.48 -51.54 -50.01
N PRO A 13 35.23 -51.18 -51.05
CA PRO A 13 35.15 -49.87 -51.76
C PRO A 13 34.27 -49.89 -53.01
N ALA A 14 33.95 -48.69 -53.50
CA ALA A 14 33.15 -48.37 -54.68
C ALA A 14 33.85 -48.61 -56.02
N ARG A 15 33.08 -48.87 -57.11
CA ARG A 15 33.50 -48.79 -58.52
C ARG A 15 32.60 -47.85 -59.31
N PRO A 16 33.14 -47.19 -60.35
CA PRO A 16 32.51 -46.06 -61.05
C PRO A 16 31.67 -46.47 -62.25
N GLY A 17 30.64 -45.73 -62.57
CA GLY A 17 29.79 -45.99 -63.74
C GLY A 17 29.14 -44.77 -64.36
N ARG A 18 29.70 -44.38 -65.48
CA ARG A 18 29.13 -43.76 -66.69
C ARG A 18 28.15 -42.60 -66.62
N ARG A 19 28.58 -41.48 -67.18
CA ARG A 19 27.76 -40.38 -67.70
C ARG A 19 26.92 -40.75 -68.92
N PRO A 20 25.73 -40.20 -69.07
CA PRO A 20 25.15 -39.97 -70.42
C PRO A 20 24.90 -38.44 -70.64
N ARG A 21 24.80 -38.16 -71.89
CA ARG A 21 24.90 -36.95 -72.65
C ARG A 21 23.78 -35.94 -72.46
N ARG A 22 24.13 -34.66 -72.59
CA ARG A 22 23.29 -33.46 -72.64
C ARG A 22 22.28 -33.48 -73.84
N GLY A 23 21.05 -33.05 -73.52
CA GLY A 23 20.09 -32.52 -74.50
C GLY A 23 19.55 -31.18 -74.02
N PRO A 24 19.27 -30.22 -74.93
CA PRO A 24 18.89 -28.87 -74.50
C PRO A 24 17.43 -28.78 -74.02
N ARG A 25 17.20 -28.33 -72.80
CA ARG A 25 15.82 -28.07 -72.35
C ARG A 25 15.69 -26.53 -72.13
N ARG A 26 14.69 -25.99 -72.82
CA ARG A 26 14.24 -24.62 -72.85
C ARG A 26 13.97 -24.13 -71.41
N ALA A 27 14.57 -23.02 -71.08
CA ALA A 27 14.28 -22.28 -69.84
C ALA A 27 12.85 -21.73 -69.86
N ARG A 28 12.01 -22.18 -68.94
CA ARG A 28 10.79 -21.46 -68.54
C ARG A 28 11.14 -20.68 -67.30
N ALA A 29 11.11 -19.37 -67.41
CA ALA A 29 11.24 -18.47 -66.28
C ALA A 29 9.98 -18.56 -65.41
N VAL A 30 10.11 -19.09 -64.23
CA VAL A 30 9.07 -18.99 -63.16
C VAL A 30 9.43 -17.77 -62.35
N ALA A 31 8.62 -16.71 -62.45
CA ALA A 31 8.68 -15.58 -61.59
C ALA A 31 8.21 -15.98 -60.19
N ALA A 32 9.12 -16.11 -59.26
CA ALA A 32 8.78 -16.29 -57.82
C ALA A 32 8.39 -14.93 -57.26
N LEU A 33 7.09 -14.70 -57.04
CA LEU A 33 6.62 -13.62 -56.18
C LEU A 33 7.01 -13.98 -54.72
N SER A 34 8.06 -13.31 -54.23
CA SER A 34 8.37 -13.30 -52.78
C SER A 34 7.39 -12.37 -52.07
N LEU A 35 6.34 -12.94 -51.45
CA LEU A 35 5.58 -12.22 -50.42
C LEU A 35 6.52 -11.96 -49.22
N GLY A 36 7.01 -10.75 -49.12
CA GLY A 36 7.66 -10.25 -47.91
C GLY A 36 6.63 -10.10 -46.82
N ALA A 37 6.57 -11.05 -45.89
CA ALA A 37 5.85 -10.87 -44.64
C ALA A 37 6.59 -9.82 -43.80
N ALA A 38 6.08 -8.58 -43.79
CA ALA A 38 6.53 -7.56 -42.87
C ALA A 38 6.08 -7.98 -41.46
N LEU A 39 6.99 -8.50 -40.68
CA LEU A 39 6.82 -8.68 -39.24
C LEU A 39 6.71 -7.28 -38.62
N LEU A 40 5.49 -6.82 -38.40
CA LEU A 40 5.21 -5.67 -37.53
C LEU A 40 5.60 -6.08 -36.11
N THR A 41 6.82 -5.77 -35.69
CA THR A 41 7.21 -5.82 -34.30
C THR A 41 6.42 -4.73 -33.58
N ALA A 42 5.35 -5.12 -32.87
CA ALA A 42 4.69 -4.22 -31.95
C ALA A 42 5.72 -3.79 -30.92
N ALA A 43 6.05 -2.49 -30.90
CA ALA A 43 6.87 -1.93 -29.83
C ALA A 43 6.11 -2.19 -28.52
N PRO A 44 6.82 -2.59 -27.43
CA PRO A 44 6.15 -2.75 -26.12
C PRO A 44 5.53 -1.41 -25.75
N VAL A 45 4.23 -1.41 -25.51
CA VAL A 45 3.53 -0.26 -24.93
C VAL A 45 4.11 -0.08 -23.54
N GLN A 46 4.97 0.92 -23.38
CA GLN A 46 5.55 1.26 -22.11
C GLN A 46 4.40 1.81 -21.25
N ALA A 47 4.06 1.12 -20.16
CA ALA A 47 3.06 1.60 -19.22
C ALA A 47 3.46 3.02 -18.77
N ALA A 48 2.51 3.95 -18.79
CA ALA A 48 2.78 5.32 -18.35
C ALA A 48 3.30 5.25 -16.90
N ALA A 49 4.39 5.96 -16.63
CA ALA A 49 4.95 6.03 -15.28
C ALA A 49 3.88 6.56 -14.31
N ASN A 50 3.74 5.95 -13.15
CA ASN A 50 2.80 6.42 -12.12
C ASN A 50 3.19 7.85 -11.68
N PRO A 51 2.35 8.87 -11.92
CA PRO A 51 2.68 10.26 -11.61
C PRO A 51 2.75 10.55 -10.10
N TYR A 52 2.37 9.60 -9.27
CA TYR A 52 2.30 9.74 -7.81
C TYR A 52 3.44 9.04 -7.08
N GLU A 53 4.30 8.31 -7.77
CA GLU A 53 5.51 7.77 -7.16
C GLU A 53 6.38 8.88 -6.59
N ARG A 54 6.79 8.73 -5.34
CA ARG A 54 7.64 9.70 -4.62
C ARG A 54 8.75 8.95 -3.91
N GLY A 55 9.95 9.50 -4.01
CA GLY A 55 11.14 8.94 -3.38
C GLY A 55 11.72 7.73 -4.12
N PRO A 56 12.83 7.18 -3.61
CA PRO A 56 13.52 6.03 -4.19
C PRO A 56 12.69 4.76 -4.11
N ALA A 57 13.07 3.74 -4.87
CA ALA A 57 12.48 2.41 -4.75
C ALA A 57 12.62 1.90 -3.30
N PRO A 58 11.53 1.37 -2.70
CA PRO A 58 11.55 0.96 -1.30
C PRO A 58 12.35 -0.33 -1.09
N THR A 59 12.93 -0.42 0.09
CA THR A 59 13.53 -1.64 0.64
C THR A 59 12.96 -1.91 2.02
N GLU A 60 13.09 -3.14 2.53
CA GLU A 60 12.71 -3.48 3.91
C GLU A 60 13.27 -2.46 4.90
N ALA A 61 14.59 -2.20 4.85
CA ALA A 61 15.25 -1.23 5.71
C ALA A 61 14.68 0.19 5.59
N SER A 62 14.25 0.60 4.40
CA SER A 62 13.71 1.95 4.19
C SER A 62 12.32 2.16 4.76
N ILE A 63 11.47 1.12 4.77
CA ILE A 63 10.13 1.18 5.36
C ILE A 63 10.15 0.97 6.89
N GLU A 64 11.20 0.32 7.41
CA GLU A 64 11.45 0.15 8.84
C GLU A 64 12.15 1.36 9.47
N ALA A 65 12.81 2.18 8.68
CA ALA A 65 13.55 3.34 9.15
C ALA A 65 12.64 4.34 9.90
N VAL A 66 13.17 4.96 10.94
CA VAL A 66 12.45 6.00 11.72
C VAL A 66 12.15 7.23 10.85
N ARG A 67 12.96 7.47 9.82
CA ARG A 67 12.77 8.55 8.83
C ARG A 67 12.93 8.02 7.41
N GLY A 68 12.03 8.47 6.54
CA GLY A 68 12.12 8.26 5.09
C GLY A 68 13.01 9.30 4.41
N PRO A 69 12.98 9.35 3.07
CA PRO A 69 13.89 10.17 2.27
C PRO A 69 13.60 11.68 2.31
N PHE A 70 12.41 12.10 2.75
CA PHE A 70 12.01 13.51 2.73
C PHE A 70 12.34 14.22 4.03
N ALA A 71 12.97 15.40 3.93
CA ALA A 71 13.07 16.35 5.04
C ALA A 71 11.68 16.86 5.40
N THR A 72 11.38 16.97 6.71
CA THR A 72 10.05 17.31 7.21
C THR A 72 10.05 18.55 8.10
N ALA A 73 8.91 19.23 8.13
CA ALA A 73 8.58 20.26 9.08
C ALA A 73 7.20 19.98 9.71
N GLN A 74 6.85 20.74 10.72
CA GLN A 74 5.53 20.68 11.35
C GLN A 74 4.99 22.09 11.63
N THR A 75 3.66 22.17 11.73
CA THR A 75 2.96 23.40 12.14
C THR A 75 1.75 23.05 13.00
N THR A 76 1.50 23.83 14.02
CA THR A 76 0.36 23.65 14.91
C THR A 76 -0.90 24.26 14.30
N VAL A 77 -2.03 23.59 14.47
CA VAL A 77 -3.37 24.06 14.11
C VAL A 77 -4.11 24.40 15.40
N SER A 78 -4.37 25.70 15.61
CA SER A 78 -5.10 26.16 16.78
C SER A 78 -6.57 25.71 16.74
N PRO A 79 -7.16 25.25 17.85
CA PRO A 79 -8.59 24.95 17.92
C PRO A 79 -9.47 26.18 17.60
N LEU A 80 -8.96 27.38 17.82
CA LEU A 80 -9.68 28.64 17.51
C LEU A 80 -9.71 28.95 16.00
N SER A 81 -8.87 28.28 15.19
CA SER A 81 -8.78 28.50 13.73
C SER A 81 -9.54 27.49 12.89
N VAL A 82 -10.18 26.52 13.53
CA VAL A 82 -10.86 25.40 12.88
C VAL A 82 -12.27 25.21 13.43
N SER A 83 -13.07 24.49 12.67
CA SER A 83 -14.39 24.00 13.09
C SER A 83 -14.50 22.53 12.74
N GLY A 84 -15.21 21.77 13.57
CA GLY A 84 -15.46 20.35 13.33
C GLY A 84 -14.40 19.42 13.93
N PHE A 85 -13.29 19.93 14.48
CA PHE A 85 -12.29 19.18 15.26
C PHE A 85 -11.53 20.14 16.19
N GLY A 86 -10.74 19.60 17.12
CA GLY A 86 -10.12 20.35 18.23
C GLY A 86 -8.74 20.96 17.91
N GLY A 87 -8.35 21.09 16.63
CA GLY A 87 -6.99 21.53 16.27
C GLY A 87 -6.05 20.32 16.13
N GLY A 88 -4.73 20.55 16.25
CA GLY A 88 -3.76 19.48 16.09
C GLY A 88 -2.40 19.90 15.56
N THR A 89 -1.63 18.95 15.03
CA THR A 89 -0.32 19.22 14.42
C THR A 89 -0.26 18.62 13.01
N ILE A 90 0.15 19.43 12.03
CA ILE A 90 0.43 18.99 10.66
C ILE A 90 1.93 18.74 10.54
N TYR A 91 2.30 17.54 10.07
CA TYR A 91 3.64 17.13 9.66
C TYR A 91 3.68 17.03 8.14
N TYR A 92 4.72 17.54 7.49
CA TYR A 92 4.75 17.61 6.04
C TYR A 92 6.16 17.63 5.45
N PRO A 93 6.37 17.13 4.21
CA PRO A 93 7.62 17.27 3.48
C PRO A 93 7.91 18.74 3.18
N THR A 94 9.17 19.17 3.37
CA THR A 94 9.56 20.59 3.14
C THR A 94 9.71 20.95 1.68
N SER A 95 10.04 19.97 0.80
CA SER A 95 10.20 20.15 -0.64
C SER A 95 9.02 19.55 -1.39
N THR A 96 8.59 20.21 -2.46
CA THR A 96 7.63 19.69 -3.45
C THR A 96 8.27 19.49 -4.82
N ALA A 97 9.61 19.36 -4.87
CA ALA A 97 10.32 19.17 -6.14
C ALA A 97 9.87 17.93 -6.91
N GLU A 98 9.39 16.88 -6.20
CA GLU A 98 8.81 15.68 -6.80
C GLU A 98 7.29 15.77 -7.02
N GLY A 99 6.67 16.91 -6.74
CA GLY A 99 5.22 17.15 -6.88
C GLY A 99 4.49 17.26 -5.56
N THR A 100 3.16 17.24 -5.62
CA THR A 100 2.27 17.24 -4.45
C THR A 100 2.19 15.85 -3.80
N PHE A 101 1.74 15.82 -2.56
CA PHE A 101 1.67 14.62 -1.72
C PHE A 101 0.22 14.26 -1.39
N GLY A 102 -0.05 12.99 -1.13
CA GLY A 102 -1.28 12.56 -0.48
C GLY A 102 -1.36 13.07 0.95
N ALA A 103 -2.58 13.16 1.51
CA ALA A 103 -2.77 13.64 2.87
C ALA A 103 -3.57 12.67 3.74
N ILE A 104 -3.25 12.67 5.04
CA ILE A 104 -3.81 11.74 6.03
C ILE A 104 -4.26 12.54 7.26
N ALA A 105 -5.49 12.30 7.71
CA ALA A 105 -5.95 12.73 9.03
C ALA A 105 -5.90 11.56 10.01
N MET A 106 -5.43 11.82 11.25
CA MET A 106 -5.29 10.80 12.29
C MET A 106 -5.99 11.23 13.58
N SER A 107 -6.79 10.33 14.18
CA SER A 107 -7.51 10.58 15.44
C SER A 107 -6.96 9.73 16.58
N PRO A 108 -6.73 10.33 17.78
CA PRO A 108 -6.37 9.60 18.98
C PRO A 108 -7.52 8.74 19.53
N GLY A 109 -7.24 7.96 20.58
CA GLY A 109 -8.22 7.18 21.34
C GLY A 109 -9.02 7.98 22.37
N TYR A 110 -9.87 7.28 23.14
CA TYR A 110 -10.65 7.85 24.24
C TYR A 110 -9.72 8.42 25.32
N THR A 111 -10.04 9.59 25.82
CA THR A 111 -9.27 10.40 26.80
C THR A 111 -7.90 10.88 26.31
N ALA A 112 -7.41 10.39 25.18
CA ALA A 112 -6.12 10.78 24.62
C ALA A 112 -6.23 12.08 23.77
N ASP A 113 -5.08 12.69 23.53
CA ASP A 113 -4.88 13.79 22.59
C ASP A 113 -3.89 13.41 21.48
N GLN A 114 -3.61 14.33 20.56
CA GLN A 114 -2.72 14.14 19.41
C GLN A 114 -1.33 13.59 19.78
N THR A 115 -0.84 13.88 20.99
CA THR A 115 0.51 13.46 21.41
C THR A 115 0.66 11.97 21.51
N SER A 116 -0.44 11.24 21.73
CA SER A 116 -0.46 9.77 21.78
C SER A 116 -0.05 9.09 20.47
N LEU A 117 -0.15 9.81 19.33
CA LEU A 117 0.21 9.32 17.99
C LEU A 117 1.34 10.15 17.36
N ALA A 118 1.91 11.14 18.10
CA ALA A 118 2.87 12.09 17.55
C ALA A 118 4.13 11.45 16.96
N TRP A 119 4.52 10.26 17.43
CA TRP A 119 5.67 9.51 16.91
C TRP A 119 5.51 9.11 15.43
N LEU A 120 4.26 8.85 15.00
CA LEU A 120 3.97 8.36 13.65
C LEU A 120 3.88 9.52 12.63
N GLY A 121 3.46 10.73 13.07
CA GLY A 121 3.32 11.89 12.20
C GLY A 121 4.55 12.22 11.36
N PRO A 122 5.72 12.53 11.97
CA PRO A 122 6.93 12.85 11.22
C PRO A 122 7.50 11.63 10.47
N ARG A 123 7.19 10.40 10.92
CA ARG A 123 7.61 9.18 10.22
C ARG A 123 6.89 9.03 8.89
N LEU A 124 5.57 9.16 8.87
CA LEU A 124 4.76 9.13 7.64
C LEU A 124 5.07 10.34 6.74
N ALA A 125 5.24 11.53 7.33
CA ALA A 125 5.59 12.71 6.56
C ALA A 125 6.93 12.55 5.83
N SER A 126 7.93 11.94 6.46
CA SER A 126 9.22 11.68 5.83
C SER A 126 9.16 10.62 4.72
N GLN A 127 8.07 9.88 4.62
CA GLN A 127 7.78 8.95 3.52
C GLN A 127 6.98 9.60 2.38
N GLY A 128 6.67 10.90 2.48
CA GLY A 128 6.01 11.65 1.41
C GLY A 128 4.50 11.81 1.61
N PHE A 129 4.04 12.07 2.81
CA PHE A 129 2.64 12.40 3.11
C PHE A 129 2.52 13.72 3.88
N VAL A 130 1.39 14.40 3.73
CA VAL A 130 0.98 15.46 4.67
C VAL A 130 0.08 14.83 5.72
N VAL A 131 0.46 14.89 6.99
CA VAL A 131 -0.21 14.19 8.09
C VAL A 131 -0.72 15.18 9.11
N LEU A 132 -2.02 15.22 9.34
CA LEU A 132 -2.65 15.98 10.43
C LEU A 132 -3.09 15.00 11.53
N ILE A 133 -2.46 15.09 12.69
CA ILE A 133 -2.93 14.41 13.90
C ILE A 133 -3.79 15.39 14.66
N ILE A 134 -5.06 15.05 14.85
CA ILE A 134 -6.05 15.95 15.45
C ILE A 134 -6.13 15.80 16.96
N ASP A 135 -6.47 16.90 17.62
CA ASP A 135 -7.22 16.83 18.87
C ASP A 135 -8.70 16.75 18.55
N THR A 136 -9.45 16.01 19.35
CA THR A 136 -10.90 15.93 19.22
C THR A 136 -11.61 17.08 19.92
N LEU A 137 -12.85 17.38 19.55
CA LEU A 137 -13.65 18.45 20.17
C LEU A 137 -13.77 18.24 21.68
N THR A 138 -13.99 16.98 22.07
CA THR A 138 -13.78 16.52 23.45
C THR A 138 -13.02 15.21 23.45
N ARG A 139 -12.21 14.96 24.50
CA ARG A 139 -11.50 13.70 24.64
C ARG A 139 -12.44 12.48 24.85
N LEU A 140 -13.71 12.74 25.13
CA LEU A 140 -14.75 11.71 25.39
C LEU A 140 -15.57 11.39 24.13
N ASP A 141 -15.26 12.01 22.98
CA ASP A 141 -16.00 11.82 21.75
C ASP A 141 -16.01 10.33 21.31
N GLN A 142 -17.21 9.88 20.90
CA GLN A 142 -17.43 8.53 20.43
C GLN A 142 -16.96 8.34 18.98
N PRO A 143 -16.78 7.10 18.48
CA PRO A 143 -16.25 6.82 17.13
C PRO A 143 -16.94 7.59 16.00
N ALA A 144 -18.27 7.64 15.94
CA ALA A 144 -18.98 8.37 14.89
C ALA A 144 -18.68 9.88 14.89
N SER A 145 -18.47 10.50 16.07
CA SER A 145 -18.00 11.89 16.15
C SER A 145 -16.59 12.03 15.63
N ARG A 146 -15.69 11.09 15.97
CA ARG A 146 -14.30 11.10 15.51
C ARG A 146 -14.19 10.90 14.00
N GLY A 147 -15.07 10.10 13.39
CA GLY A 147 -15.18 9.95 11.92
C GLY A 147 -15.44 11.30 11.23
N ARG A 148 -16.48 12.01 11.66
CA ARG A 148 -16.79 13.35 11.16
C ARG A 148 -15.65 14.38 11.38
N GLN A 149 -14.92 14.27 12.50
CA GLN A 149 -13.78 15.11 12.78
C GLN A 149 -12.58 14.82 11.86
N LEU A 150 -12.34 13.56 11.51
CA LEU A 150 -11.35 13.17 10.50
C LEU A 150 -11.69 13.75 9.13
N GLU A 151 -12.95 13.72 8.72
CA GLU A 151 -13.40 14.33 7.46
C GLU A 151 -13.21 15.85 7.47
N ALA A 152 -13.62 16.53 8.55
CA ALA A 152 -13.42 17.97 8.72
C ALA A 152 -11.93 18.36 8.70
N ALA A 153 -11.07 17.51 9.26
CA ALA A 153 -9.62 17.70 9.23
C ALA A 153 -9.03 17.57 7.81
N LEU A 154 -9.50 16.60 7.01
CA LEU A 154 -9.11 16.48 5.61
C LEU A 154 -9.59 17.68 4.77
N ASP A 155 -10.80 18.16 5.01
CA ASP A 155 -11.31 19.37 4.34
C ASP A 155 -10.51 20.61 4.73
N TYR A 156 -10.14 20.75 6.01
CA TYR A 156 -9.24 21.81 6.45
C TYR A 156 -7.87 21.71 5.77
N LEU A 157 -7.27 20.52 5.74
CA LEU A 157 -5.97 20.29 5.10
C LEU A 157 -5.95 20.77 3.66
N THR A 158 -6.95 20.40 2.88
CA THR A 158 -7.00 20.63 1.44
C THR A 158 -7.46 22.04 1.07
N GLN A 159 -8.29 22.68 1.89
CA GLN A 159 -8.94 23.96 1.53
C GLN A 159 -8.34 25.15 2.26
N ARG A 160 -7.94 25.01 3.54
CA ARG A 160 -7.63 26.16 4.41
C ARG A 160 -6.24 26.12 5.04
N SER A 161 -5.59 24.96 5.12
CA SER A 161 -4.28 24.86 5.80
C SER A 161 -3.19 25.69 5.09
N SER A 162 -2.19 26.09 5.85
CA SER A 162 -1.00 26.77 5.32
C SER A 162 -0.18 25.90 4.36
N VAL A 163 -0.40 24.59 4.38
CA VAL A 163 0.32 23.60 3.55
C VAL A 163 -0.53 23.05 2.39
N ARG A 164 -1.75 23.57 2.15
CA ARG A 164 -2.68 23.05 1.14
C ARG A 164 -2.09 22.94 -0.26
N THR A 165 -1.17 23.82 -0.63
CA THR A 165 -0.50 23.81 -1.95
C THR A 165 0.48 22.63 -2.12
N ARG A 166 0.77 21.89 -1.05
CA ARG A 166 1.59 20.67 -1.05
C ARG A 166 0.75 19.41 -1.23
N ILE A 167 -0.58 19.54 -1.18
CA ILE A 167 -1.52 18.41 -1.11
C ILE A 167 -2.20 18.20 -2.45
N ASP A 168 -2.29 16.95 -2.85
CA ASP A 168 -3.23 16.51 -3.88
C ASP A 168 -4.55 16.12 -3.18
N ALA A 169 -5.57 16.94 -3.36
CA ALA A 169 -6.87 16.76 -2.70
C ALA A 169 -7.64 15.51 -3.17
N THR A 170 -7.18 14.83 -4.21
CA THR A 170 -7.76 13.57 -4.71
C THR A 170 -7.17 12.33 -4.04
N ARG A 171 -6.11 12.48 -3.24
CA ARG A 171 -5.36 11.39 -2.63
C ARG A 171 -5.33 11.51 -1.11
N LEU A 172 -6.42 11.05 -0.48
CA LEU A 172 -6.67 11.26 0.94
C LEU A 172 -6.85 9.93 1.68
N GLY A 173 -6.38 9.86 2.92
CA GLY A 173 -6.57 8.71 3.79
C GLY A 173 -6.86 9.10 5.23
N VAL A 174 -7.28 8.11 6.02
CA VAL A 174 -7.60 8.27 7.43
C VAL A 174 -6.97 7.18 8.27
N MET A 175 -6.56 7.53 9.49
CA MET A 175 -6.03 6.60 10.48
C MET A 175 -6.54 6.97 11.87
N GLY A 176 -6.45 6.03 12.81
CA GLY A 176 -6.75 6.37 14.20
C GLY A 176 -6.57 5.18 15.13
N HIS A 177 -6.42 5.48 16.41
CA HIS A 177 -6.27 4.49 17.47
C HIS A 177 -7.55 4.32 18.28
N SER A 178 -7.89 3.11 18.67
CA SER A 178 -8.99 2.81 19.58
C SER A 178 -10.33 3.37 19.09
N MET A 179 -11.00 4.28 19.82
CA MET A 179 -12.17 5.02 19.33
C MET A 179 -11.87 5.86 18.09
N GLY A 180 -10.62 6.36 17.92
CA GLY A 180 -10.17 6.98 16.68
C GLY A 180 -10.08 5.99 15.52
N GLY A 181 -9.70 4.74 15.79
CA GLY A 181 -9.75 3.63 14.84
C GLY A 181 -11.18 3.25 14.45
N GLY A 182 -12.11 3.26 15.42
CA GLY A 182 -13.54 3.18 15.14
C GLY A 182 -14.02 4.33 14.26
N GLY A 183 -13.57 5.56 14.53
CA GLY A 183 -13.83 6.74 13.71
C GLY A 183 -13.25 6.65 12.30
N THR A 184 -12.10 5.98 12.15
CA THR A 184 -11.51 5.68 10.83
C THR A 184 -12.46 4.83 9.97
N LEU A 185 -13.11 3.83 10.57
CA LEU A 185 -14.09 3.00 9.87
C LEU A 185 -15.39 3.76 9.54
N GLU A 186 -15.87 4.63 10.46
CA GLU A 186 -17.01 5.52 10.19
C GLU A 186 -16.70 6.43 8.98
N ALA A 187 -15.55 7.12 8.98
CA ALA A 187 -15.14 7.97 7.87
C ALA A 187 -14.96 7.19 6.55
N ALA A 188 -14.50 5.94 6.60
CA ALA A 188 -14.38 5.09 5.42
C ALA A 188 -15.74 4.68 4.83
N VAL A 189 -16.81 4.64 5.63
CA VAL A 189 -18.19 4.45 5.15
C VAL A 189 -18.75 5.74 4.57
N ASP A 190 -18.59 6.87 5.30
CA ASP A 190 -19.22 8.15 4.97
C ASP A 190 -18.55 8.82 3.76
N ARG A 191 -17.23 8.57 3.55
CA ARG A 191 -16.44 9.15 2.46
C ARG A 191 -15.77 8.06 1.59
N PRO A 192 -16.53 7.36 0.73
CA PRO A 192 -16.00 6.22 -0.05
C PRO A 192 -14.95 6.61 -1.10
N GLY A 193 -14.71 7.91 -1.31
CA GLY A 193 -13.65 8.44 -2.17
C GLY A 193 -12.26 8.50 -1.50
N LEU A 194 -12.13 8.12 -0.24
CA LEU A 194 -10.84 7.97 0.42
C LEU A 194 -10.02 6.84 -0.24
N GLN A 195 -8.69 7.01 -0.27
CA GLN A 195 -7.79 6.07 -0.92
C GLN A 195 -7.24 5.01 0.06
N ALA A 196 -7.23 5.30 1.36
CA ALA A 196 -6.79 4.34 2.38
C ALA A 196 -7.41 4.64 3.75
N ALA A 197 -7.63 3.57 4.52
CA ALA A 197 -8.02 3.64 5.92
C ALA A 197 -7.18 2.65 6.75
N ILE A 198 -6.65 3.11 7.90
CA ILE A 198 -5.86 2.25 8.80
C ILE A 198 -6.36 2.41 10.24
N PRO A 199 -7.36 1.65 10.67
CA PRO A 199 -7.76 1.57 12.07
C PRO A 199 -6.74 0.76 12.89
N LEU A 200 -6.20 1.36 13.96
CA LEU A 200 -5.19 0.80 14.87
C LEU A 200 -5.87 0.39 16.18
N ALA A 201 -5.80 -0.90 16.56
CA ALA A 201 -6.49 -1.47 17.72
C ALA A 201 -7.92 -0.88 17.87
N PRO A 202 -8.76 -0.95 16.82
CA PRO A 202 -9.97 -0.15 16.71
C PRO A 202 -11.04 -0.60 17.74
N TRP A 203 -11.71 0.40 18.31
CA TRP A 203 -12.87 0.19 19.18
C TRP A 203 -14.12 0.82 18.59
N ASN A 204 -15.22 0.07 18.44
CA ASN A 204 -16.55 0.57 18.09
C ASN A 204 -17.62 -0.42 18.60
N LEU A 205 -18.80 0.10 18.91
CA LEU A 205 -19.98 -0.74 19.22
C LEU A 205 -20.53 -1.41 17.94
N THR A 206 -20.47 -0.72 16.79
CA THR A 206 -20.77 -1.29 15.48
C THR A 206 -19.73 -2.35 15.14
N LYS A 207 -20.19 -3.57 14.82
CA LYS A 207 -19.33 -4.72 14.54
C LYS A 207 -19.31 -5.12 13.05
N SER A 208 -20.17 -4.51 12.24
CA SER A 208 -20.34 -4.84 10.82
C SER A 208 -20.11 -3.61 9.94
N TRP A 209 -19.15 -3.71 9.01
CA TRP A 209 -18.65 -2.64 8.16
C TRP A 209 -18.86 -2.96 6.67
N THR A 210 -20.01 -3.55 6.34
CA THR A 210 -20.37 -3.92 4.97
C THR A 210 -20.50 -2.73 4.01
N GLY A 211 -20.53 -1.49 4.53
CA GLY A 211 -20.52 -0.25 3.76
C GLY A 211 -19.15 0.23 3.31
N VAL A 212 -18.06 -0.28 3.90
CA VAL A 212 -16.70 0.16 3.57
C VAL A 212 -16.33 -0.25 2.14
N ARG A 213 -15.84 0.72 1.37
CA ARG A 213 -15.33 0.55 0.00
C ARG A 213 -13.88 0.98 -0.15
N VAL A 214 -13.37 1.65 0.87
CA VAL A 214 -12.01 2.19 0.93
C VAL A 214 -11.03 1.05 1.22
N PRO A 215 -9.88 0.97 0.53
CA PRO A 215 -8.80 0.05 0.90
C PRO A 215 -8.45 0.18 2.38
N THR A 216 -8.63 -0.88 3.16
CA THR A 216 -8.58 -0.82 4.62
C THR A 216 -7.67 -1.88 5.23
N MET A 217 -6.62 -1.45 5.95
CA MET A 217 -5.79 -2.34 6.76
C MET A 217 -6.14 -2.20 8.24
N VAL A 218 -6.76 -3.21 8.81
CA VAL A 218 -7.08 -3.27 10.25
C VAL A 218 -5.85 -3.83 10.99
N ILE A 219 -5.26 -3.03 11.89
CA ILE A 219 -4.15 -3.49 12.74
C ILE A 219 -4.69 -3.77 14.15
N GLY A 220 -4.73 -5.05 14.53
CA GLY A 220 -5.11 -5.54 15.86
C GLY A 220 -3.90 -5.71 16.78
N ALA A 221 -4.15 -5.96 18.06
CA ALA A 221 -3.14 -6.26 19.07
C ALA A 221 -3.58 -7.51 19.86
N GLU A 222 -2.79 -8.57 19.83
CA GLU A 222 -3.19 -9.91 20.31
C GLU A 222 -3.61 -9.92 21.78
N SER A 223 -2.87 -9.22 22.64
CA SER A 223 -3.13 -9.12 24.07
C SER A 223 -3.97 -7.89 24.44
N ASP A 224 -4.80 -7.39 23.52
CA ASP A 224 -5.71 -6.27 23.77
C ASP A 224 -6.87 -6.68 24.69
N THR A 225 -6.90 -6.12 25.89
CA THR A 225 -7.96 -6.35 26.89
C THR A 225 -9.06 -5.28 26.88
N ILE A 226 -8.90 -4.21 26.09
CA ILE A 226 -9.85 -3.09 25.95
C ILE A 226 -10.72 -3.26 24.70
N ALA A 227 -10.09 -3.60 23.57
CA ALA A 227 -10.74 -3.93 22.32
C ALA A 227 -10.27 -5.31 21.83
N PRO A 228 -10.61 -6.41 22.56
CA PRO A 228 -10.12 -7.75 22.21
C PRO A 228 -10.34 -8.06 20.74
N VAL A 229 -9.32 -8.58 20.07
CA VAL A 229 -9.33 -8.82 18.61
C VAL A 229 -10.52 -9.67 18.18
N ALA A 230 -10.89 -10.67 18.98
CA ALA A 230 -12.02 -11.56 18.70
C ALA A 230 -13.39 -10.84 18.65
N SER A 231 -13.54 -9.70 19.34
CA SER A 231 -14.80 -8.93 19.39
C SER A 231 -14.70 -7.58 18.64
N HIS A 232 -13.53 -7.18 18.15
CA HIS A 232 -13.32 -5.92 17.48
C HIS A 232 -12.58 -6.11 16.13
N SER A 233 -11.26 -6.16 16.12
CA SER A 233 -10.46 -6.11 14.89
C SER A 233 -10.81 -7.22 13.90
N ILE A 234 -10.98 -8.46 14.34
CA ILE A 234 -11.35 -9.60 13.48
C ILE A 234 -12.76 -9.44 12.89
N PRO A 235 -13.85 -9.21 13.69
CA PRO A 235 -15.16 -8.91 13.11
C PRO A 235 -15.17 -7.70 12.18
N PHE A 236 -14.41 -6.64 12.49
CA PHE A 236 -14.32 -5.46 11.62
C PHE A 236 -13.74 -5.84 10.26
N TYR A 237 -12.57 -6.46 10.23
CA TYR A 237 -11.95 -6.96 8.99
C TYR A 237 -12.86 -7.92 8.22
N THR A 238 -13.45 -8.89 8.92
CA THR A 238 -14.27 -9.93 8.29
C THR A 238 -15.51 -9.34 7.62
N SER A 239 -16.13 -8.31 8.22
CA SER A 239 -17.35 -7.68 7.70
C SER A 239 -17.10 -6.71 6.54
N ILE A 240 -15.90 -6.18 6.36
CA ILE A 240 -15.55 -5.40 5.16
C ILE A 240 -15.68 -6.33 3.94
N PRO A 241 -16.38 -5.90 2.85
CA PRO A 241 -16.58 -6.75 1.68
C PRO A 241 -15.27 -7.21 1.03
N ALA A 242 -15.23 -8.44 0.52
CA ALA A 242 -14.07 -8.97 -0.19
C ALA A 242 -13.78 -8.25 -1.52
N ALA A 243 -14.74 -7.50 -2.04
CA ALA A 243 -14.56 -6.64 -3.21
C ALA A 243 -13.82 -5.32 -2.89
N SER A 244 -13.60 -5.03 -1.61
CA SER A 244 -12.77 -3.92 -1.17
C SER A 244 -11.39 -4.47 -0.80
N GLU A 245 -10.32 -3.81 -1.25
CA GLU A 245 -8.98 -4.19 -0.84
C GLU A 245 -8.85 -4.10 0.67
N LYS A 246 -8.46 -5.18 1.32
CA LYS A 246 -8.38 -5.21 2.77
C LYS A 246 -7.28 -6.12 3.28
N ALA A 247 -6.69 -5.74 4.41
CA ALA A 247 -5.78 -6.57 5.17
C ALA A 247 -6.10 -6.51 6.67
N TYR A 248 -5.78 -7.58 7.36
CA TYR A 248 -5.74 -7.67 8.81
C TYR A 248 -4.33 -8.04 9.24
N LEU A 249 -3.77 -7.29 10.15
CA LEU A 249 -2.49 -7.56 10.79
C LEU A 249 -2.69 -7.58 12.30
N GLU A 250 -2.32 -8.67 12.95
CA GLU A 250 -2.33 -8.80 14.40
C GLU A 250 -0.91 -8.73 14.96
N LEU A 251 -0.67 -7.77 15.84
CA LEU A 251 0.63 -7.61 16.50
C LEU A 251 0.79 -8.65 17.60
N ASP A 252 1.86 -9.46 17.52
CA ASP A 252 2.17 -10.51 18.49
C ASP A 252 2.38 -9.94 19.89
N ASN A 253 1.75 -10.54 20.89
CA ASN A 253 1.82 -10.17 22.31
C ASN A 253 1.57 -8.69 22.65
N ALA A 254 1.02 -7.90 21.71
CA ALA A 254 0.85 -6.46 21.85
C ALA A 254 -0.41 -6.11 22.65
N SER A 255 -0.33 -5.07 23.48
CA SER A 255 -1.47 -4.51 24.19
C SER A 255 -2.21 -3.47 23.36
N HIS A 256 -3.42 -3.06 23.84
CA HIS A 256 -4.20 -1.96 23.26
C HIS A 256 -3.40 -0.69 23.00
N PHE A 257 -2.38 -0.42 23.79
CA PHE A 257 -1.59 0.80 23.73
C PHE A 257 -0.33 0.71 22.84
N ALA A 258 -0.13 -0.42 22.14
CA ALA A 258 0.98 -0.55 21.20
C ALA A 258 1.04 0.61 20.17
N PRO A 259 -0.08 1.15 19.65
CA PRO A 259 -0.06 2.30 18.75
C PRO A 259 0.37 3.64 19.41
N ASN A 260 0.41 3.73 20.73
CA ASN A 260 0.79 4.96 21.43
C ASN A 260 2.29 5.13 21.66
N THR A 261 3.09 4.17 21.25
CA THR A 261 4.55 4.20 21.31
C THR A 261 5.15 3.85 19.96
N SER A 262 6.42 4.25 19.75
CA SER A 262 7.10 3.94 18.49
C SER A 262 7.15 2.42 18.28
N ASN A 263 6.56 1.98 17.17
CA ASN A 263 6.46 0.57 16.79
C ASN A 263 6.81 0.42 15.30
N THR A 264 7.86 -0.37 15.04
CA THR A 264 8.39 -0.55 13.67
C THR A 264 7.39 -1.27 12.78
N THR A 265 6.71 -2.30 13.29
CA THR A 265 5.74 -3.09 12.51
C THR A 265 4.53 -2.23 12.12
N ILE A 266 3.95 -1.47 13.06
CA ILE A 266 2.85 -0.53 12.74
C ILE A 266 3.29 0.45 11.64
N ALA A 267 4.48 1.04 11.78
CA ALA A 267 4.95 2.03 10.81
C ALA A 267 5.23 1.42 9.43
N LYS A 268 5.93 0.29 9.39
CA LYS A 268 6.27 -0.46 8.17
C LYS A 268 5.02 -0.75 7.32
N TYR A 269 4.03 -1.37 7.94
CA TYR A 269 2.80 -1.74 7.23
C TYR A 269 1.90 -0.55 6.95
N SER A 270 1.86 0.46 7.83
CA SER A 270 1.18 1.72 7.53
C SER A 270 1.79 2.43 6.32
N VAL A 271 3.12 2.56 6.27
CA VAL A 271 3.82 3.14 5.11
C VAL A 271 3.50 2.37 3.84
N SER A 272 3.62 1.03 3.88
CA SER A 272 3.40 0.19 2.72
C SER A 272 1.96 0.30 2.18
N TRP A 273 0.95 0.27 3.08
CA TRP A 273 -0.46 0.42 2.72
C TRP A 273 -0.78 1.80 2.13
N LEU A 274 -0.32 2.86 2.80
CA LEU A 274 -0.55 4.23 2.35
C LEU A 274 0.12 4.50 1.00
N LYS A 275 1.35 4.03 0.79
CA LYS A 275 2.05 4.15 -0.49
C LYS A 275 1.34 3.38 -1.60
N ARG A 276 0.91 2.15 -1.31
CA ARG A 276 0.20 1.32 -2.28
C ARG A 276 -1.11 1.96 -2.74
N PHE A 277 -1.91 2.48 -1.81
CA PHE A 277 -3.27 2.92 -2.13
C PHE A 277 -3.45 4.44 -2.29
N ILE A 278 -2.73 5.28 -1.55
CA ILE A 278 -2.79 6.74 -1.73
C ILE A 278 -1.92 7.17 -2.92
N ASP A 279 -0.70 6.62 -3.05
CA ASP A 279 0.22 6.98 -4.13
C ASP A 279 0.10 6.04 -5.35
N ASN A 280 -0.75 5.00 -5.28
CA ASN A 280 -0.83 3.92 -6.27
C ASN A 280 0.55 3.34 -6.60
N ASP A 281 1.43 3.30 -5.61
CA ASP A 281 2.83 2.89 -5.79
C ASP A 281 2.97 1.38 -5.63
N THR A 282 2.90 0.68 -6.75
CA THR A 282 2.98 -0.79 -6.80
C THR A 282 4.33 -1.36 -6.35
N ARG A 283 5.37 -0.52 -6.20
CA ARG A 283 6.67 -0.96 -5.66
C ARG A 283 6.56 -1.42 -4.21
N TYR A 284 5.51 -0.97 -3.49
CA TYR A 284 5.24 -1.35 -2.10
C TYR A 284 4.41 -2.64 -1.97
N GLU A 285 3.85 -3.17 -3.08
CA GLU A 285 3.10 -4.42 -3.07
C GLU A 285 3.88 -5.59 -2.48
N GLN A 286 5.17 -5.68 -2.76
CA GLN A 286 6.07 -6.74 -2.28
C GLN A 286 6.13 -6.88 -0.74
N PHE A 287 5.71 -5.86 0.02
CA PHE A 287 5.67 -5.87 1.48
C PHE A 287 4.28 -6.25 2.03
N LEU A 288 3.29 -6.35 1.16
CA LEU A 288 1.90 -6.64 1.49
C LEU A 288 1.46 -7.99 0.93
N CYS A 289 1.93 -8.34 -0.27
CA CYS A 289 1.61 -9.55 -1.02
C CYS A 289 2.86 -10.21 -1.61
N PRO A 290 3.10 -11.49 -1.37
CA PRO A 290 2.30 -12.37 -0.49
C PRO A 290 2.38 -11.95 0.98
N ALA A 291 1.47 -12.49 1.81
CA ALA A 291 1.48 -12.26 3.26
C ALA A 291 2.89 -12.41 3.85
N PRO A 292 3.30 -11.52 4.77
CA PRO A 292 4.64 -11.56 5.34
C PRO A 292 4.91 -12.89 6.04
N GLN A 293 6.02 -13.53 5.70
CA GLN A 293 6.39 -14.83 6.25
C GLN A 293 7.50 -14.66 7.30
N GLY A 294 7.30 -15.29 8.47
CA GLY A 294 8.35 -15.37 9.50
C GLY A 294 8.61 -14.09 10.29
N ASP A 295 7.81 -13.05 10.14
CA ASP A 295 7.86 -11.87 10.99
C ASP A 295 7.26 -12.19 12.36
N ARG A 296 8.14 -12.33 13.37
CA ARG A 296 7.76 -12.70 14.73
C ARG A 296 6.97 -11.61 15.48
N ALA A 297 6.87 -10.43 14.94
CA ALA A 297 6.06 -9.36 15.49
C ALA A 297 4.58 -9.44 15.06
N ILE A 298 4.23 -10.45 14.25
CA ILE A 298 2.89 -10.66 13.70
C ILE A 298 2.39 -12.05 14.07
N SER A 299 1.28 -12.14 14.79
CA SER A 299 0.62 -13.40 15.15
C SER A 299 -0.38 -13.86 14.08
N ASP A 300 -1.03 -12.93 13.36
CA ASP A 300 -1.98 -13.24 12.27
C ASP A 300 -1.91 -12.19 11.18
N TYR A 301 -1.96 -12.62 9.91
CA TYR A 301 -2.06 -11.75 8.75
C TYR A 301 -3.02 -12.35 7.72
N ARG A 302 -4.00 -11.54 7.31
CA ARG A 302 -5.02 -11.91 6.31
C ARG A 302 -5.16 -10.78 5.31
N ASP A 303 -5.42 -11.10 4.05
CA ASP A 303 -5.50 -10.10 2.98
C ASP A 303 -6.42 -10.53 1.83
N THR A 304 -6.55 -9.64 0.85
CA THR A 304 -7.22 -9.87 -0.44
C THR A 304 -6.22 -9.94 -1.59
N CYS A 305 -4.99 -10.39 -1.33
CA CYS A 305 -3.94 -10.49 -2.35
C CYS A 305 -4.35 -11.30 -3.60
N PRO A 306 -3.88 -10.89 -4.80
CA PRO A 306 -3.11 -9.68 -5.09
C PRO A 306 -3.99 -8.44 -5.09
N HIS A 307 -3.45 -7.30 -4.60
CA HIS A 307 -4.16 -6.03 -4.62
C HIS A 307 -4.17 -5.43 -6.04
N THR A 308 -5.29 -4.86 -6.48
CA THR A 308 -5.52 -4.34 -7.84
C THR A 308 -5.48 -2.80 -7.91
#